data_b9d327708b4d6a972cafbee3b4deab85
#
_entry.id   b9d327708b4d6a972cafbee3b4deab85
#
_cell.length_a   1.000
_cell.length_b   1.000
_cell.length_c   1.000
_cell.angle_alpha   90.00
_cell.angle_beta   90.00
_cell.angle_gamma   90.00
#
_symmetry.space_group_name_H-M   'P 1'
#
loop_
_entity.id
_entity.type
_entity.pdbx_description
1 polymer ?
#
loop_
_entity_poly.entity_id
_entity_poly.type
_entity_poly.pdbx_seq_one_letter_code
_entity_poly.pdbx_strand_id
1 'polypeptide(L)'
;MKRENFLIPIVVILFVSLGLTFNNNAMGALRQDADAASELSTIRKNLGVYSKMSPNDAKDYYEEALNELQMIIDMFAGTEEALEAAFYIGATNNILGSFNEAIAYFDDVLKLQNEIDINFKARLLYFKAQALLGIGNIDEAKNVIAELRIIEPGAANVFGNELGGTMRLGMHAPDFHTEDFKGNSISLSQFEGKIIVMHFWATWNDRCLEKLPEIKQLYRKFKGPDVQFIGISSDDNPDDLKGIVLQKNIEWPQIFEGMRYKGMMSKLYDVRNIPITFILDQQGRVQYIGTSNEKMTQIVTTLTVKGKKKSGY
;
A
#
# COMPACT_ATOMS: atom_id res chain seq x y z
N MET A 1 6.65 -29.23 4.27
CA MET A 1 6.48 -28.57 5.57
C MET A 1 5.04 -28.08 5.62
N LYS A 2 4.31 -28.49 6.66
CA LYS A 2 2.86 -28.27 6.80
C LYS A 2 2.56 -26.80 6.99
N ARG A 3 1.63 -26.25 6.20
CA ARG A 3 0.94 -24.99 6.49
C ARG A 3 0.07 -25.26 7.72
N GLU A 4 0.46 -24.78 8.86
CA GLU A 4 -0.45 -24.65 10.00
C GLU A 4 -1.35 -23.44 9.71
N ASN A 5 -2.63 -23.73 9.52
CA ASN A 5 -3.67 -22.73 9.49
C ASN A 5 -3.72 -22.07 10.87
N PHE A 6 -3.27 -20.82 10.96
CA PHE A 6 -3.58 -19.98 12.10
C PHE A 6 -5.07 -19.64 12.05
N LEU A 7 -5.87 -20.55 12.56
CA LEU A 7 -7.22 -20.27 13.00
C LEU A 7 -7.05 -19.41 14.27
N ILE A 8 -7.48 -18.16 14.24
CA ILE A 8 -7.84 -17.45 15.48
C ILE A 8 -8.73 -18.43 16.23
N PRO A 9 -8.41 -18.82 17.47
CA PRO A 9 -9.19 -19.80 18.15
C PRO A 9 -10.65 -19.36 18.14
N ILE A 10 -11.53 -20.17 17.61
CA ILE A 10 -13.00 -20.02 17.57
C ILE A 10 -13.56 -19.69 18.98
N VAL A 11 -12.75 -19.84 20.00
CA VAL A 11 -13.03 -19.51 21.40
C VAL A 11 -13.45 -18.05 21.61
N VAL A 12 -12.94 -17.08 20.87
CA VAL A 12 -13.35 -15.67 21.01
C VAL A 12 -14.78 -15.46 20.49
N ILE A 13 -15.22 -16.24 19.51
CA ILE A 13 -16.56 -16.12 18.91
C ILE A 13 -17.61 -16.88 19.73
N LEU A 14 -17.23 -17.95 20.46
CA LEU A 14 -18.17 -18.77 21.22
C LEU A 14 -18.56 -18.19 22.59
N PHE A 15 -17.76 -17.30 23.16
CA PHE A 15 -18.11 -16.70 24.47
C PHE A 15 -19.08 -15.51 24.35
N VAL A 16 -19.15 -14.83 23.22
CA VAL A 16 -20.09 -13.71 22.99
C VAL A 16 -21.51 -14.22 22.67
N SER A 17 -21.67 -15.43 22.16
CA SER A 17 -22.98 -16.02 21.81
C SER A 17 -23.69 -16.75 22.96
N LEU A 18 -23.02 -17.03 24.07
CA LEU A 18 -23.60 -17.63 25.26
C LEU A 18 -23.65 -16.57 26.36
N GLY A 19 -24.78 -15.89 26.48
CA GLY A 19 -25.08 -14.95 27.57
C GLY A 19 -25.00 -15.59 28.96
N LEU A 20 -23.79 -15.90 29.42
CA LEU A 20 -23.53 -16.37 30.77
C LEU A 20 -23.21 -15.17 31.62
N THR A 21 -24.20 -14.77 32.42
CA THR A 21 -24.08 -13.86 33.56
C THR A 21 -23.01 -14.37 34.52
N PHE A 22 -21.84 -13.75 34.51
CA PHE A 22 -20.84 -13.95 35.55
C PHE A 22 -21.19 -13.08 36.76
N ASN A 23 -21.68 -13.73 37.79
CA ASN A 23 -21.75 -13.15 39.13
C ASN A 23 -20.56 -13.71 39.95
N ASN A 24 -19.83 -12.80 40.62
CA ASN A 24 -18.75 -13.00 41.56
C ASN A 24 -17.33 -13.11 41.01
N ASN A 25 -16.75 -11.95 40.67
CA ASN A 25 -15.41 -11.52 41.08
C ASN A 25 -15.09 -10.13 40.50
N ALA A 26 -15.91 -9.14 40.83
CA ALA A 26 -15.72 -7.76 40.35
C ALA A 26 -14.31 -7.19 40.66
N MET A 27 -13.66 -7.63 41.74
CA MET A 27 -12.27 -7.22 42.03
C MET A 27 -11.22 -7.93 41.20
N GLY A 28 -11.46 -9.17 40.79
CA GLY A 28 -10.53 -9.93 39.88
C GLY A 28 -10.59 -9.42 38.46
N ALA A 29 -11.80 -9.17 37.95
CA ALA A 29 -12.00 -8.63 36.61
C ALA A 29 -11.43 -7.22 36.48
N LEU A 30 -11.68 -6.31 37.42
CA LEU A 30 -11.11 -4.95 37.44
C LEU A 30 -9.58 -4.94 37.49
N ARG A 31 -8.94 -5.95 38.07
CA ARG A 31 -7.48 -6.07 38.12
C ARG A 31 -6.91 -6.63 36.81
N GLN A 32 -7.61 -7.59 36.21
CA GLN A 32 -7.25 -8.12 34.88
C GLN A 32 -7.37 -7.05 33.78
N ASP A 33 -8.46 -6.28 33.76
CA ASP A 33 -8.68 -5.21 32.77
C ASP A 33 -7.63 -4.10 32.92
N ALA A 34 -7.24 -3.74 34.16
CA ALA A 34 -6.21 -2.75 34.44
C ALA A 34 -4.80 -3.22 33.94
N ASP A 35 -4.50 -4.51 34.08
CA ASP A 35 -3.24 -5.07 33.62
C ASP A 35 -3.21 -5.10 32.08
N ALA A 36 -4.28 -5.51 31.41
CA ALA A 36 -4.40 -5.51 29.94
C ALA A 36 -4.24 -4.11 29.34
N ALA A 37 -4.95 -3.11 29.91
CA ALA A 37 -4.87 -1.74 29.45
C ALA A 37 -3.46 -1.15 29.61
N SER A 38 -2.77 -1.49 30.70
CA SER A 38 -1.40 -1.04 30.97
C SER A 38 -0.41 -1.63 29.96
N GLU A 39 -0.49 -2.94 29.71
CA GLU A 39 0.35 -3.63 28.73
C GLU A 39 0.11 -3.10 27.32
N LEU A 40 -1.14 -3.01 26.89
CA LEU A 40 -1.51 -2.46 25.59
C LEU A 40 -1.02 -1.02 25.42
N SER A 41 -1.14 -0.18 26.46
CA SER A 41 -0.62 1.19 26.42
C SER A 41 0.90 1.24 26.20
N THR A 42 1.63 0.32 26.81
CA THR A 42 3.09 0.21 26.65
C THR A 42 3.46 -0.20 25.24
N ILE A 43 2.80 -1.21 24.68
CA ILE A 43 3.03 -1.68 23.30
C ILE A 43 2.69 -0.55 22.31
N ARG A 44 1.57 0.16 22.47
CA ARG A 44 1.20 1.31 21.64
C ARG A 44 2.26 2.39 21.63
N LYS A 45 2.82 2.72 22.79
CA LYS A 45 3.92 3.69 22.90
C LYS A 45 5.15 3.22 22.13
N ASN A 46 5.51 1.95 22.27
CA ASN A 46 6.64 1.35 21.59
C ASN A 46 6.44 1.33 20.07
N LEU A 47 5.29 0.92 19.58
CA LEU A 47 4.94 0.98 18.15
C LEU A 47 5.04 2.40 17.58
N GLY A 48 4.67 3.42 18.37
CA GLY A 48 4.85 4.83 18.02
C GLY A 48 6.32 5.26 17.91
N VAL A 49 7.23 4.61 18.65
CA VAL A 49 8.69 4.82 18.51
C VAL A 49 9.21 4.09 17.28
N TYR A 50 8.84 2.83 17.08
CA TYR A 50 9.30 2.00 15.96
C TYR A 50 8.87 2.56 14.61
N SER A 51 7.70 3.20 14.54
CA SER A 51 7.21 3.85 13.31
C SER A 51 8.10 4.98 12.78
N LYS A 52 9.02 5.49 13.60
CA LYS A 52 10.01 6.52 13.22
C LYS A 52 11.35 5.94 12.77
N MET A 53 11.53 4.63 12.91
CA MET A 53 12.73 3.91 12.49
C MET A 53 12.62 3.52 11.01
N SER A 54 13.73 3.13 10.39
CA SER A 54 13.63 2.51 9.06
C SER A 54 12.94 1.13 9.17
N PRO A 55 12.18 0.68 8.16
CA PRO A 55 11.50 -0.61 8.22
C PRO A 55 12.43 -1.80 8.50
N ASN A 56 13.67 -1.74 8.00
CA ASN A 56 14.64 -2.81 8.22
C ASN A 56 15.16 -2.84 9.67
N ASP A 57 15.36 -1.66 10.27
CA ASP A 57 15.88 -1.54 11.63
C ASP A 57 14.79 -1.85 12.69
N ALA A 58 13.53 -1.66 12.33
CA ALA A 58 12.39 -1.86 13.23
C ALA A 58 11.78 -3.27 13.13
N LYS A 59 12.21 -4.11 12.19
CA LYS A 59 11.55 -5.38 11.91
C LYS A 59 11.46 -6.30 13.12
N ASP A 60 12.58 -6.51 13.80
CA ASP A 60 12.63 -7.40 14.97
C ASP A 60 11.74 -6.89 16.12
N TYR A 61 11.69 -5.56 16.30
CA TYR A 61 10.80 -4.92 17.28
C TYR A 61 9.31 -5.07 16.94
N TYR A 62 8.95 -5.03 15.63
CA TYR A 62 7.59 -5.30 15.21
C TYR A 62 7.21 -6.76 15.40
N GLU A 63 8.12 -7.71 15.15
CA GLU A 63 7.88 -9.13 15.39
C GLU A 63 7.71 -9.43 16.89
N GLU A 64 8.46 -8.78 17.77
CA GLU A 64 8.28 -8.85 19.22
C GLU A 64 6.91 -8.30 19.64
N ALA A 65 6.54 -7.11 19.16
CA ALA A 65 5.26 -6.49 19.44
C ALA A 65 4.06 -7.35 18.99
N LEU A 66 4.17 -8.06 17.86
CA LEU A 66 3.14 -9.01 17.40
C LEU A 66 2.92 -10.14 18.41
N ASN A 67 4.00 -10.68 19.00
CA ASN A 67 3.90 -11.72 20.01
C ASN A 67 3.25 -11.20 21.30
N GLU A 68 3.65 -10.00 21.77
CA GLU A 68 3.06 -9.37 22.94
C GLU A 68 1.56 -9.09 22.74
N LEU A 69 1.16 -8.56 21.57
CA LEU A 69 -0.25 -8.32 21.24
C LEU A 69 -1.05 -9.61 21.17
N GLN A 70 -0.47 -10.69 20.64
CA GLN A 70 -1.14 -12.01 20.64
C GLN A 70 -1.37 -12.52 22.06
N MET A 71 -0.41 -12.34 22.95
CA MET A 71 -0.60 -12.70 24.37
C MET A 71 -1.76 -11.94 25.02
N ILE A 72 -1.96 -10.66 24.69
CA ILE A 72 -3.12 -9.88 25.19
C ILE A 72 -4.42 -10.51 24.67
N ILE A 73 -4.51 -10.87 23.38
CA ILE A 73 -5.71 -11.53 22.84
C ILE A 73 -6.00 -12.85 23.57
N ASP A 74 -4.97 -13.65 23.81
CA ASP A 74 -5.12 -14.98 24.42
C ASP A 74 -5.51 -14.89 25.91
N MET A 75 -4.93 -13.95 26.65
CA MET A 75 -5.18 -13.79 28.08
C MET A 75 -6.47 -13.01 28.41
N PHE A 76 -6.86 -12.06 27.56
CA PHE A 76 -7.96 -11.13 27.81
C PHE A 76 -9.08 -11.25 26.76
N ALA A 77 -9.30 -12.47 26.25
CA ALA A 77 -10.29 -12.74 25.23
C ALA A 77 -11.69 -12.18 25.59
N GLY A 78 -12.31 -11.45 24.68
CA GLY A 78 -13.63 -10.84 24.84
C GLY A 78 -13.63 -9.47 25.51
N THR A 79 -12.47 -8.89 25.81
CA THR A 79 -12.34 -7.50 26.29
C THR A 79 -12.13 -6.51 25.14
N GLU A 80 -12.31 -5.22 25.42
CA GLU A 80 -12.01 -4.14 24.47
C GLU A 80 -10.51 -4.10 24.13
N GLU A 81 -9.64 -4.39 25.12
CA GLU A 81 -8.20 -4.44 24.95
C GLU A 81 -7.77 -5.55 23.97
N ALA A 82 -8.43 -6.71 24.01
CA ALA A 82 -8.18 -7.78 23.03
C ALA A 82 -8.58 -7.38 21.62
N LEU A 83 -9.68 -6.64 21.45
CA LEU A 83 -10.10 -6.08 20.15
C LEU A 83 -9.10 -5.03 19.63
N GLU A 84 -8.65 -4.14 20.53
CA GLU A 84 -7.60 -3.17 20.17
C GLU A 84 -6.27 -3.86 19.85
N ALA A 85 -5.89 -4.90 20.57
CA ALA A 85 -4.69 -5.70 20.26
C ALA A 85 -4.78 -6.33 18.87
N ALA A 86 -5.93 -6.91 18.51
CA ALA A 86 -6.16 -7.46 17.16
C ALA A 86 -6.04 -6.38 16.07
N PHE A 87 -6.54 -5.17 16.32
CA PHE A 87 -6.34 -4.02 15.42
C PHE A 87 -4.86 -3.69 15.26
N TYR A 88 -4.08 -3.64 16.36
CA TYR A 88 -2.65 -3.33 16.28
C TYR A 88 -1.85 -4.44 15.59
N ILE A 89 -2.24 -5.71 15.73
CA ILE A 89 -1.64 -6.80 14.94
C ILE A 89 -1.87 -6.55 13.45
N GLY A 90 -3.10 -6.25 13.05
CA GLY A 90 -3.41 -5.92 11.66
C GLY A 90 -2.63 -4.72 11.15
N ALA A 91 -2.54 -3.64 11.93
CA ALA A 91 -1.79 -2.45 11.56
C ALA A 91 -0.27 -2.70 11.45
N THR A 92 0.29 -3.49 12.34
CA THR A 92 1.70 -3.89 12.32
C THR A 92 2.01 -4.77 11.11
N ASN A 93 1.13 -5.74 10.79
CA ASN A 93 1.25 -6.54 9.57
C ASN A 93 1.19 -5.69 8.30
N ASN A 94 0.39 -4.63 8.25
CA ASN A 94 0.41 -3.66 7.16
C ASN A 94 1.80 -3.01 6.99
N ILE A 95 2.44 -2.62 8.08
CA ILE A 95 3.78 -2.01 8.07
C ILE A 95 4.81 -3.01 7.56
N LEU A 96 4.71 -4.27 7.96
CA LEU A 96 5.60 -5.36 7.54
C LEU A 96 5.32 -5.86 6.12
N GLY A 97 4.24 -5.41 5.48
CA GLY A 97 3.83 -5.85 4.14
C GLY A 97 3.13 -7.21 4.12
N SER A 98 2.76 -7.76 5.27
CA SER A 98 1.96 -8.98 5.45
C SER A 98 0.47 -8.64 5.32
N PHE A 99 0.07 -8.14 4.13
CA PHE A 99 -1.25 -7.54 3.93
C PHE A 99 -2.41 -8.55 4.05
N ASN A 100 -2.21 -9.80 3.67
CA ASN A 100 -3.26 -10.82 3.79
C ASN A 100 -3.56 -11.15 5.24
N GLU A 101 -2.54 -11.24 6.07
CA GLU A 101 -2.64 -11.42 7.52
C GLU A 101 -3.34 -10.21 8.15
N ALA A 102 -2.97 -9.00 7.73
CA ALA A 102 -3.62 -7.76 8.18
C ALA A 102 -5.12 -7.75 7.87
N ILE A 103 -5.51 -8.11 6.63
CA ILE A 103 -6.91 -8.17 6.21
C ILE A 103 -7.68 -9.18 7.07
N ALA A 104 -7.11 -10.35 7.35
CA ALA A 104 -7.76 -11.37 8.15
C ALA A 104 -8.10 -10.86 9.56
N TYR A 105 -7.16 -10.19 10.24
CA TYR A 105 -7.41 -9.58 11.55
C TYR A 105 -8.49 -8.50 11.50
N PHE A 106 -8.45 -7.62 10.50
CA PHE A 106 -9.48 -6.57 10.36
C PHE A 106 -10.86 -7.17 10.09
N ASP A 107 -10.94 -8.21 9.26
CA ASP A 107 -12.20 -8.89 8.95
C ASP A 107 -12.80 -9.57 10.17
N ASP A 108 -11.98 -10.22 10.99
CA ASP A 108 -12.46 -10.89 12.19
C ASP A 108 -13.03 -9.90 13.20
N VAL A 109 -12.39 -8.76 13.41
CA VAL A 109 -12.92 -7.71 14.28
C VAL A 109 -14.17 -7.05 13.68
N LEU A 110 -14.19 -6.81 12.35
CA LEU A 110 -15.35 -6.21 11.67
C LEU A 110 -16.60 -7.11 11.68
N LYS A 111 -16.48 -8.42 11.88
CA LYS A 111 -17.62 -9.34 12.05
C LYS A 111 -18.43 -9.04 13.31
N LEU A 112 -17.84 -8.36 14.28
CA LEU A 112 -18.48 -7.96 15.55
C LEU A 112 -19.26 -6.63 15.44
N GLN A 113 -19.91 -6.39 14.31
CA GLN A 113 -20.47 -5.11 13.84
C GLN A 113 -21.24 -4.27 14.86
N ASN A 114 -21.96 -4.91 15.79
CA ASN A 114 -22.80 -4.24 16.77
C ASN A 114 -22.10 -4.00 18.13
N GLU A 115 -20.87 -4.45 18.29
CA GLU A 115 -20.12 -4.43 19.55
C GLU A 115 -18.95 -3.44 19.51
N ILE A 116 -18.62 -2.92 18.32
CA ILE A 116 -17.55 -1.95 18.13
C ILE A 116 -18.10 -0.54 17.90
N ASP A 117 -17.46 0.44 18.51
CA ASP A 117 -17.85 1.84 18.30
C ASP A 117 -17.54 2.31 16.87
N ILE A 118 -18.22 3.38 16.45
CA ILE A 118 -18.15 3.88 15.07
C ILE A 118 -16.74 4.39 14.71
N ASN A 119 -16.00 4.97 15.66
CA ASN A 119 -14.65 5.49 15.40
C ASN A 119 -13.66 4.34 15.27
N PHE A 120 -13.82 3.29 16.08
CA PHE A 120 -13.01 2.08 15.96
C PHE A 120 -13.26 1.38 14.64
N LYS A 121 -14.53 1.28 14.20
CA LYS A 121 -14.89 0.77 12.88
C LYS A 121 -14.25 1.57 11.76
N ALA A 122 -14.24 2.90 11.84
CA ALA A 122 -13.58 3.75 10.86
C ALA A 122 -12.07 3.47 10.76
N ARG A 123 -11.40 3.27 11.90
CA ARG A 123 -9.98 2.90 11.95
C ARG A 123 -9.71 1.55 11.27
N LEU A 124 -10.53 0.53 11.58
CA LEU A 124 -10.43 -0.80 10.95
C LEU A 124 -10.59 -0.72 9.42
N LEU A 125 -11.63 -0.04 8.95
CA LEU A 125 -11.88 0.15 7.52
C LEU A 125 -10.73 0.90 6.84
N TYR A 126 -10.17 1.93 7.48
CA TYR A 126 -9.03 2.67 6.95
C TYR A 126 -7.82 1.78 6.72
N PHE A 127 -7.42 1.01 7.72
CA PHE A 127 -6.26 0.12 7.62
C PHE A 127 -6.52 -1.09 6.72
N LYS A 128 -7.75 -1.63 6.72
CA LYS A 128 -8.16 -2.68 5.76
C LYS A 128 -8.06 -2.19 4.32
N ALA A 129 -8.53 -0.98 4.03
CA ALA A 129 -8.41 -0.39 2.70
C ALA A 129 -6.94 -0.28 2.27
N GLN A 130 -6.04 0.12 3.17
CA GLN A 130 -4.60 0.16 2.89
C GLN A 130 -4.04 -1.22 2.57
N ALA A 131 -4.42 -2.26 3.31
CA ALA A 131 -3.99 -3.64 3.08
C ALA A 131 -4.49 -4.18 1.73
N LEU A 132 -5.77 -3.95 1.40
CA LEU A 132 -6.37 -4.34 0.12
C LEU A 132 -5.67 -3.67 -1.06
N LEU A 133 -5.36 -2.38 -0.95
CA LEU A 133 -4.55 -1.68 -1.95
C LEU A 133 -3.13 -2.26 -2.02
N GLY A 134 -2.58 -2.68 -0.88
CA GLY A 134 -1.27 -3.32 -0.79
C GLY A 134 -1.16 -4.64 -1.56
N ILE A 135 -2.24 -5.43 -1.63
CA ILE A 135 -2.31 -6.67 -2.43
C ILE A 135 -2.88 -6.44 -3.85
N GLY A 136 -3.27 -5.20 -4.19
CA GLY A 136 -3.88 -4.88 -5.49
C GLY A 136 -5.35 -5.30 -5.63
N ASN A 137 -6.05 -5.61 -4.53
CA ASN A 137 -7.48 -5.91 -4.55
C ASN A 137 -8.30 -4.60 -4.58
N ILE A 138 -8.30 -3.97 -5.73
CA ILE A 138 -8.85 -2.63 -5.96
C ILE A 138 -10.37 -2.59 -5.78
N ASP A 139 -11.08 -3.63 -6.23
CA ASP A 139 -12.55 -3.64 -6.19
C ASP A 139 -13.05 -3.73 -4.75
N GLU A 140 -12.46 -4.58 -3.94
CA GLU A 140 -12.81 -4.66 -2.53
C GLU A 140 -12.37 -3.40 -1.76
N ALA A 141 -11.19 -2.85 -2.06
CA ALA A 141 -10.74 -1.58 -1.49
C ALA A 141 -11.73 -0.45 -1.75
N LYS A 142 -12.30 -0.33 -2.97
CA LYS A 142 -13.35 0.64 -3.28
C LYS A 142 -14.58 0.49 -2.38
N ASN A 143 -15.03 -0.74 -2.16
CA ASN A 143 -16.19 -1.01 -1.30
C ASN A 143 -15.92 -0.59 0.15
N VAL A 144 -14.75 -0.95 0.68
CA VAL A 144 -14.32 -0.58 2.03
C VAL A 144 -14.16 0.93 2.18
N ILE A 145 -13.58 1.61 1.18
CA ILE A 145 -13.44 3.09 1.18
C ILE A 145 -14.82 3.77 1.07
N ALA A 146 -15.75 3.20 0.32
CA ALA A 146 -17.11 3.74 0.23
C ALA A 146 -17.83 3.64 1.59
N GLU A 147 -17.68 2.54 2.31
CA GLU A 147 -18.20 2.39 3.67
C GLU A 147 -17.52 3.38 4.64
N LEU A 148 -16.20 3.48 4.62
CA LEU A 148 -15.45 4.45 5.41
C LEU A 148 -15.91 5.89 5.15
N ARG A 149 -16.23 6.23 3.90
CA ARG A 149 -16.69 7.58 3.52
C ARG A 149 -18.02 7.97 4.15
N ILE A 150 -18.89 6.99 4.42
CA ILE A 150 -20.15 7.23 5.13
C ILE A 150 -19.90 7.57 6.59
N ILE A 151 -18.91 6.92 7.20
CA ILE A 151 -18.60 7.04 8.64
C ILE A 151 -17.69 8.25 8.90
N GLU A 152 -16.58 8.33 8.16
CA GLU A 152 -15.53 9.32 8.36
C GLU A 152 -15.03 9.83 6.98
N PRO A 153 -15.72 10.83 6.40
CA PRO A 153 -15.37 11.37 5.09
C PRO A 153 -13.93 11.91 5.02
N GLY A 154 -13.44 12.47 6.11
CA GLY A 154 -12.06 12.99 6.20
C GLY A 154 -11.02 11.90 6.00
N ALA A 155 -11.16 10.78 6.70
CA ALA A 155 -10.29 9.63 6.57
C ALA A 155 -10.37 8.99 5.18
N ALA A 156 -11.58 8.89 4.61
CA ALA A 156 -11.78 8.35 3.27
C ALA A 156 -11.15 9.22 2.17
N ASN A 157 -11.06 10.54 2.37
CA ASN A 157 -10.44 11.45 1.41
C ASN A 157 -8.94 11.21 1.22
N VAL A 158 -8.26 10.55 2.17
CA VAL A 158 -6.87 10.13 2.03
C VAL A 158 -6.70 9.14 0.86
N PHE A 159 -7.74 8.36 0.58
CA PHE A 159 -7.77 7.44 -0.56
C PHE A 159 -8.24 8.10 -1.86
N GLY A 160 -8.54 9.42 -1.85
CA GLY A 160 -9.05 10.19 -3.00
C GLY A 160 -10.46 9.82 -3.42
N ASN A 161 -10.93 10.44 -4.51
CA ASN A 161 -12.35 10.30 -4.88
C ASN A 161 -12.71 8.96 -5.52
N GLU A 162 -11.75 8.10 -5.85
CA GLU A 162 -12.07 6.76 -6.39
C GLU A 162 -11.02 5.68 -6.16
N LEU A 163 -9.77 6.01 -5.79
CA LEU A 163 -8.68 5.04 -5.50
C LEU A 163 -7.44 5.72 -4.92
N GLY A 164 -7.57 6.95 -4.47
CA GLY A 164 -6.46 7.80 -4.09
C GLY A 164 -5.88 7.48 -2.72
N GLY A 165 -5.28 6.35 -2.58
CA GLY A 165 -4.24 6.19 -1.57
C GLY A 165 -2.96 6.81 -2.11
N THR A 166 -2.28 7.64 -1.32
CA THR A 166 -0.92 8.08 -1.68
C THR A 166 -0.08 6.85 -1.96
N MET A 167 0.37 6.68 -3.21
CA MET A 167 1.21 5.54 -3.60
C MET A 167 2.43 5.46 -2.69
N ARG A 168 2.69 4.29 -2.13
CA ARG A 168 3.80 4.06 -1.20
C ARG A 168 4.69 2.92 -1.68
N LEU A 169 5.92 2.90 -1.18
CA LEU A 169 6.84 1.79 -1.42
C LEU A 169 6.23 0.48 -0.88
N GLY A 170 6.38 -0.59 -1.65
CA GLY A 170 5.89 -1.93 -1.32
C GLY A 170 4.45 -2.21 -1.76
N MET A 171 3.61 -1.19 -2.04
CA MET A 171 2.26 -1.38 -2.55
C MET A 171 2.27 -1.91 -3.98
N HIS A 172 1.27 -2.71 -4.35
CA HIS A 172 1.01 -3.01 -5.75
C HIS A 172 0.52 -1.74 -6.46
N ALA A 173 1.10 -1.48 -7.63
CA ALA A 173 0.64 -0.43 -8.49
C ALA A 173 -0.74 -0.83 -9.08
N PRO A 174 -1.72 0.09 -9.10
CA PRO A 174 -3.00 -0.18 -9.70
C PRO A 174 -2.84 -0.41 -11.22
N ASP A 175 -3.56 -1.40 -11.74
CA ASP A 175 -3.58 -1.63 -13.19
C ASP A 175 -4.35 -0.51 -13.91
N PHE A 176 -3.98 -0.30 -15.16
CA PHE A 176 -4.65 0.63 -16.07
C PHE A 176 -4.78 0.02 -17.46
N HIS A 177 -5.79 0.45 -18.20
CA HIS A 177 -5.97 0.13 -19.61
C HIS A 177 -6.24 1.44 -20.36
N THR A 178 -5.38 1.75 -21.32
CA THR A 178 -5.48 2.97 -22.12
C THR A 178 -4.78 2.78 -23.46
N GLU A 179 -4.58 3.85 -24.21
CA GLU A 179 -3.80 3.86 -25.46
C GLU A 179 -2.59 4.77 -25.30
N ASP A 180 -1.50 4.40 -25.98
CA ASP A 180 -0.38 5.32 -26.17
C ASP A 180 -0.76 6.40 -27.20
N PHE A 181 0.06 7.46 -27.32
CA PHE A 181 -0.24 8.56 -28.24
C PHE A 181 -0.18 8.15 -29.73
N LYS A 182 0.18 6.90 -30.06
CA LYS A 182 0.16 6.32 -31.39
C LYS A 182 -1.10 5.45 -31.63
N GLY A 183 -1.97 5.32 -30.61
CA GLY A 183 -3.18 4.48 -30.67
C GLY A 183 -2.93 2.99 -30.35
N ASN A 184 -1.77 2.63 -29.82
CA ASN A 184 -1.53 1.25 -29.39
C ASN A 184 -2.10 1.05 -27.98
N SER A 185 -2.86 -0.03 -27.78
CA SER A 185 -3.35 -0.41 -26.45
C SER A 185 -2.19 -0.67 -25.49
N ILE A 186 -2.27 -0.13 -24.28
CA ILE A 186 -1.27 -0.28 -23.23
C ILE A 186 -1.93 -0.49 -21.87
N SER A 187 -1.50 -1.51 -21.14
CA SER A 187 -1.93 -1.80 -19.77
C SER A 187 -0.73 -2.17 -18.91
N LEU A 188 -0.84 -2.00 -17.58
CA LEU A 188 0.23 -2.41 -16.69
C LEU A 188 0.38 -3.94 -16.69
N SER A 189 -0.72 -4.67 -16.68
CA SER A 189 -0.78 -6.15 -16.65
C SER A 189 -0.06 -6.81 -17.84
N GLN A 190 -0.01 -6.18 -19.02
CA GLN A 190 0.74 -6.73 -20.18
C GLN A 190 2.25 -6.80 -19.95
N PHE A 191 2.76 -6.12 -18.93
CA PHE A 191 4.19 -6.08 -18.59
C PHE A 191 4.52 -6.90 -17.33
N GLU A 192 3.63 -7.80 -16.93
CA GLU A 192 3.87 -8.69 -15.79
C GLU A 192 5.22 -9.41 -15.94
N GLY A 193 5.95 -9.52 -14.83
CA GLY A 193 7.30 -10.10 -14.82
C GLY A 193 8.42 -9.14 -15.20
N LYS A 194 8.12 -7.92 -15.67
CA LYS A 194 9.12 -6.89 -15.99
C LYS A 194 9.24 -5.84 -14.88
N ILE A 195 10.41 -5.23 -14.82
CA ILE A 195 10.60 -3.98 -14.06
C ILE A 195 9.98 -2.85 -14.88
N ILE A 196 9.13 -2.04 -14.26
CA ILE A 196 8.46 -0.93 -14.93
C ILE A 196 9.02 0.40 -14.44
N VAL A 197 9.37 1.28 -15.36
CA VAL A 197 9.77 2.67 -15.07
C VAL A 197 8.72 3.59 -15.67
N MET A 198 7.84 4.14 -14.85
CA MET A 198 6.82 5.10 -15.25
C MET A 198 7.26 6.51 -14.91
N HIS A 199 7.34 7.37 -15.91
CA HIS A 199 7.77 8.77 -15.77
C HIS A 199 6.65 9.72 -16.11
N PHE A 200 6.15 10.45 -15.12
CA PHE A 200 5.15 11.51 -15.28
C PHE A 200 5.84 12.83 -15.55
N TRP A 201 5.46 13.49 -16.65
CA TRP A 201 6.12 14.69 -17.13
C TRP A 201 5.22 15.56 -18.00
N ALA A 202 5.69 16.71 -18.44
CA ALA A 202 5.01 17.54 -19.45
C ALA A 202 6.01 18.44 -20.18
N THR A 203 5.67 18.84 -21.40
CA THR A 203 6.52 19.69 -22.25
C THR A 203 6.55 21.15 -21.77
N TRP A 204 5.48 21.63 -21.10
CA TRP A 204 5.37 22.98 -20.55
C TRP A 204 6.13 23.17 -19.23
N ASN A 205 6.69 22.12 -18.65
CA ASN A 205 7.39 22.17 -17.37
C ASN A 205 8.91 22.07 -17.59
N ASP A 206 9.62 23.17 -17.37
CA ASP A 206 11.07 23.25 -17.58
C ASP A 206 11.84 22.18 -16.80
N ARG A 207 11.43 21.90 -15.54
CA ARG A 207 12.07 20.84 -14.73
C ARG A 207 11.93 19.45 -15.37
N CYS A 208 10.84 19.19 -16.08
CA CYS A 208 10.67 17.95 -16.84
C CYS A 208 11.65 17.90 -18.01
N LEU A 209 11.79 18.99 -18.74
CA LEU A 209 12.73 19.07 -19.88
C LEU A 209 14.18 18.97 -19.42
N GLU A 210 14.54 19.57 -18.32
CA GLU A 210 15.87 19.46 -17.68
C GLU A 210 16.16 18.01 -17.23
N LYS A 211 15.14 17.30 -16.74
CA LYS A 211 15.26 15.91 -16.26
C LYS A 211 15.29 14.89 -17.40
N LEU A 212 14.75 15.19 -18.55
CA LEU A 212 14.63 14.27 -19.69
C LEU A 212 15.95 13.62 -20.15
N PRO A 213 17.11 14.32 -20.18
CA PRO A 213 18.39 13.70 -20.50
C PRO A 213 18.76 12.55 -19.55
N GLU A 214 18.46 12.68 -18.24
CA GLU A 214 18.74 11.66 -17.23
C GLU A 214 17.85 10.44 -17.43
N ILE A 215 16.55 10.64 -17.71
CA ILE A 215 15.63 9.54 -18.03
C ILE A 215 16.08 8.80 -19.31
N LYS A 216 16.53 9.53 -20.32
CA LYS A 216 17.10 8.94 -21.55
C LYS A 216 18.36 8.13 -21.25
N GLN A 217 19.23 8.61 -20.37
CA GLN A 217 20.41 7.85 -19.94
C GLN A 217 20.01 6.57 -19.22
N LEU A 218 19.04 6.64 -18.31
CA LEU A 218 18.49 5.48 -17.61
C LEU A 218 17.92 4.48 -18.62
N TYR A 219 17.11 4.94 -19.58
CA TYR A 219 16.55 4.13 -20.64
C TYR A 219 17.64 3.41 -21.45
N ARG A 220 18.63 4.14 -21.96
CA ARG A 220 19.74 3.54 -22.76
C ARG A 220 20.50 2.47 -21.98
N LYS A 221 20.66 2.66 -20.66
CA LYS A 221 21.36 1.72 -19.79
C LYS A 221 20.57 0.44 -19.54
N PHE A 222 19.26 0.52 -19.44
CA PHE A 222 18.42 -0.59 -18.99
C PHE A 222 17.39 -1.07 -20.01
N LYS A 223 17.28 -0.45 -21.21
CA LYS A 223 16.37 -0.93 -22.24
C LYS A 223 16.68 -2.39 -22.61
N GLY A 224 15.65 -3.23 -22.59
CA GLY A 224 15.78 -4.65 -22.83
C GLY A 224 14.50 -5.41 -22.49
N PRO A 225 14.52 -6.73 -22.56
CA PRO A 225 13.32 -7.55 -22.36
C PRO A 225 12.79 -7.49 -20.93
N ASP A 226 13.66 -7.20 -19.95
CA ASP A 226 13.32 -7.27 -18.52
C ASP A 226 12.84 -5.93 -17.96
N VAL A 227 12.97 -4.82 -18.70
CA VAL A 227 12.64 -3.47 -18.23
C VAL A 227 11.77 -2.73 -19.23
N GLN A 228 10.60 -2.30 -18.82
CA GLN A 228 9.70 -1.47 -19.62
C GLN A 228 9.70 -0.03 -19.12
N PHE A 229 9.85 0.91 -20.03
CA PHE A 229 9.67 2.33 -19.76
C PHE A 229 8.31 2.81 -20.30
N ILE A 230 7.62 3.68 -19.57
CA ILE A 230 6.36 4.30 -19.95
C ILE A 230 6.43 5.76 -19.56
N GLY A 231 6.19 6.67 -20.49
CA GLY A 231 5.98 8.08 -20.20
C GLY A 231 4.50 8.37 -20.05
N ILE A 232 4.14 9.18 -19.06
CA ILE A 232 2.78 9.68 -18.87
C ILE A 232 2.84 11.21 -18.98
N SER A 233 2.26 11.73 -20.06
CA SER A 233 2.27 13.14 -20.34
C SER A 233 1.06 13.83 -19.72
N SER A 234 1.34 14.89 -18.96
CA SER A 234 0.33 15.83 -18.44
C SER A 234 0.17 17.06 -19.34
N ASP A 235 0.50 16.95 -20.64
CA ASP A 235 0.28 18.02 -21.60
C ASP A 235 -1.21 18.22 -21.91
N ASP A 236 -1.60 19.43 -22.29
CA ASP A 236 -2.97 19.75 -22.72
C ASP A 236 -3.15 19.50 -24.22
N ASN A 237 -2.07 19.58 -25.01
CA ASN A 237 -2.07 19.47 -26.45
C ASN A 237 -1.21 18.27 -26.90
N PRO A 238 -1.75 17.30 -27.66
CA PRO A 238 -0.99 16.16 -28.13
C PRO A 238 0.12 16.51 -29.11
N ASP A 239 -0.01 17.61 -29.85
CA ASP A 239 1.03 18.03 -30.81
C ASP A 239 2.30 18.54 -30.10
N ASP A 240 2.18 19.17 -28.93
CA ASP A 240 3.32 19.58 -28.12
C ASP A 240 4.10 18.35 -27.64
N LEU A 241 3.40 17.33 -27.11
CA LEU A 241 4.02 16.06 -26.75
C LEU A 241 4.72 15.42 -27.95
N LYS A 242 4.01 15.31 -29.08
CA LYS A 242 4.52 14.70 -30.32
C LYS A 242 5.78 15.43 -30.81
N GLY A 243 5.76 16.76 -30.79
CA GLY A 243 6.89 17.59 -31.19
C GLY A 243 8.14 17.29 -30.37
N ILE A 244 8.04 17.25 -29.03
CA ILE A 244 9.16 16.97 -28.15
C ILE A 244 9.59 15.49 -28.22
N VAL A 245 8.65 14.54 -28.33
CA VAL A 245 8.98 13.09 -28.48
C VAL A 245 9.84 12.88 -29.73
N LEU A 246 9.49 13.49 -30.84
CA LEU A 246 10.27 13.42 -32.10
C LEU A 246 11.60 14.17 -31.97
N GLN A 247 11.58 15.43 -31.54
CA GLN A 247 12.78 16.26 -31.42
C GLN A 247 13.84 15.63 -30.50
N LYS A 248 13.40 15.07 -29.38
CA LYS A 248 14.30 14.47 -28.39
C LYS A 248 14.55 12.98 -28.62
N ASN A 249 13.95 12.38 -29.65
CA ASN A 249 14.05 10.95 -29.97
C ASN A 249 13.74 10.08 -28.73
N ILE A 250 12.50 10.17 -28.22
CA ILE A 250 12.00 9.37 -27.11
C ILE A 250 11.42 8.07 -27.67
N GLU A 251 12.04 6.93 -27.35
CA GLU A 251 11.73 5.64 -27.98
C GLU A 251 10.65 4.83 -27.25
N TRP A 252 10.42 5.10 -25.95
CA TRP A 252 9.45 4.35 -25.15
C TRP A 252 8.04 4.90 -25.27
N PRO A 253 6.99 4.06 -25.06
CA PRO A 253 5.59 4.47 -25.15
C PRO A 253 5.27 5.69 -24.29
N GLN A 254 4.40 6.55 -24.83
CA GLN A 254 3.90 7.74 -24.14
C GLN A 254 2.38 7.67 -24.06
N ILE A 255 1.83 7.77 -22.87
CA ILE A 255 0.41 7.94 -22.63
C ILE A 255 0.13 9.44 -22.59
N PHE A 256 -0.84 9.90 -23.36
CA PHE A 256 -1.29 11.29 -23.37
C PHE A 256 -2.65 11.38 -22.67
N GLU A 257 -2.77 12.20 -21.62
CA GLU A 257 -4.00 12.32 -20.86
C GLU A 257 -4.83 13.57 -21.22
N GLY A 258 -4.20 14.64 -21.72
CA GLY A 258 -4.88 15.86 -22.16
C GLY A 258 -5.53 16.69 -21.04
N MET A 259 -5.27 16.40 -19.78
CA MET A 259 -5.98 16.97 -18.63
C MET A 259 -5.07 17.44 -17.49
N ARG A 260 -3.77 17.63 -17.74
CA ARG A 260 -2.78 17.93 -16.68
C ARG A 260 -2.88 16.94 -15.52
N TYR A 261 -2.92 17.45 -14.28
CA TYR A 261 -3.05 16.61 -13.05
C TYR A 261 -4.46 16.01 -12.85
N LYS A 262 -5.41 16.29 -13.75
CA LYS A 262 -6.79 15.76 -13.68
C LYS A 262 -6.95 14.48 -14.50
N GLY A 263 -5.92 14.05 -15.21
CA GLY A 263 -5.92 12.84 -15.99
C GLY A 263 -6.14 11.58 -15.13
N MET A 264 -6.52 10.48 -15.78
CA MET A 264 -6.79 9.20 -15.12
C MET A 264 -5.55 8.68 -14.40
N MET A 265 -4.40 8.64 -15.09
CA MET A 265 -3.15 8.13 -14.52
C MET A 265 -2.64 9.00 -13.37
N SER A 266 -2.75 10.33 -13.52
CA SER A 266 -2.36 11.27 -12.45
C SER A 266 -3.19 11.06 -11.18
N LYS A 267 -4.49 10.79 -11.31
CA LYS A 267 -5.38 10.46 -10.17
C LYS A 267 -5.10 9.08 -9.61
N LEU A 268 -4.93 8.10 -10.49
CA LEU A 268 -4.70 6.69 -10.12
C LEU A 268 -3.42 6.51 -9.30
N TYR A 269 -2.36 7.26 -9.66
CA TYR A 269 -1.05 7.22 -9.00
C TYR A 269 -0.83 8.37 -8.00
N ASP A 270 -1.86 9.18 -7.70
CA ASP A 270 -1.81 10.36 -6.82
C ASP A 270 -0.66 11.33 -7.18
N VAL A 271 -0.48 11.58 -8.47
CA VAL A 271 0.55 12.49 -8.97
C VAL A 271 0.08 13.94 -8.85
N ARG A 272 0.68 14.69 -7.94
CA ARG A 272 0.38 16.09 -7.66
C ARG A 272 1.43 17.04 -8.19
N ASN A 273 2.63 16.56 -8.46
CA ASN A 273 3.75 17.32 -8.96
C ASN A 273 4.54 16.50 -9.99
N ILE A 274 5.05 17.17 -11.02
CA ILE A 274 5.93 16.60 -12.04
C ILE A 274 7.23 17.43 -12.14
N PRO A 275 8.35 16.82 -12.55
CA PRO A 275 8.49 15.41 -12.91
C PRO A 275 8.45 14.48 -11.68
N ILE A 276 7.95 13.25 -11.86
CA ILE A 276 8.05 12.20 -10.86
C ILE A 276 8.16 10.83 -11.58
N THR A 277 8.92 9.91 -11.00
CA THR A 277 9.12 8.56 -11.56
C THR A 277 8.75 7.52 -10.52
N PHE A 278 7.97 6.54 -10.95
CA PHE A 278 7.69 5.31 -10.21
C PHE A 278 8.50 4.19 -10.82
N ILE A 279 9.10 3.34 -9.98
CA ILE A 279 9.74 2.09 -10.42
C ILE A 279 9.03 0.95 -9.71
N LEU A 280 8.54 -0.01 -10.50
CA LEU A 280 7.88 -1.22 -10.02
C LEU A 280 8.80 -2.42 -10.23
N ASP A 281 8.73 -3.39 -9.33
CA ASP A 281 9.39 -4.67 -9.51
C ASP A 281 8.58 -5.62 -10.42
N GLN A 282 9.10 -6.82 -10.63
CA GLN A 282 8.49 -7.85 -11.49
C GLN A 282 7.12 -8.36 -10.98
N GLN A 283 6.76 -8.06 -9.74
CA GLN A 283 5.48 -8.35 -9.13
C GLN A 283 4.53 -7.14 -9.14
N GLY A 284 4.91 -6.06 -9.82
CA GLY A 284 4.13 -4.82 -9.88
C GLY A 284 4.14 -3.99 -8.60
N ARG A 285 5.06 -4.26 -7.65
CA ARG A 285 5.15 -3.48 -6.41
C ARG A 285 6.04 -2.26 -6.58
N VAL A 286 5.61 -1.15 -6.02
CA VAL A 286 6.34 0.11 -6.03
C VAL A 286 7.63 0.00 -5.22
N GLN A 287 8.77 0.16 -5.85
CA GLN A 287 10.10 0.11 -5.24
C GLN A 287 10.75 1.49 -5.14
N TYR A 288 10.26 2.46 -5.90
CA TYR A 288 10.77 3.83 -5.88
C TYR A 288 9.71 4.83 -6.33
N ILE A 289 9.70 5.99 -5.67
CA ILE A 289 8.94 7.18 -6.07
C ILE A 289 9.86 8.39 -5.90
N GLY A 290 10.12 9.14 -6.97
CA GLY A 290 10.94 10.34 -6.90
C GLY A 290 11.62 10.73 -8.20
N THR A 291 12.69 11.54 -8.10
CA THR A 291 13.38 12.13 -9.26
C THR A 291 14.90 11.94 -9.24
N SER A 292 15.48 11.29 -8.23
CA SER A 292 16.93 11.10 -8.14
C SER A 292 17.43 10.06 -9.13
N ASN A 293 18.25 10.48 -10.09
CA ASN A 293 18.84 9.60 -11.10
C ASN A 293 19.72 8.50 -10.49
N GLU A 294 20.47 8.83 -9.46
CA GLU A 294 21.31 7.89 -8.75
C GLU A 294 20.48 6.77 -8.12
N LYS A 295 19.43 7.15 -7.36
CA LYS A 295 18.53 6.17 -6.73
C LYS A 295 17.78 5.33 -7.75
N MET A 296 17.26 5.94 -8.82
CA MET A 296 16.60 5.19 -9.92
C MET A 296 17.55 4.15 -10.52
N THR A 297 18.78 4.55 -10.81
CA THR A 297 19.82 3.65 -11.35
C THR A 297 20.12 2.51 -10.39
N GLN A 298 20.28 2.80 -9.10
CA GLN A 298 20.56 1.80 -8.08
C GLN A 298 19.41 0.79 -7.94
N ILE A 299 18.17 1.27 -7.88
CA ILE A 299 16.98 0.41 -7.74
C ILE A 299 16.83 -0.50 -8.96
N VAL A 300 16.85 0.03 -10.19
CA VAL A 300 16.73 -0.80 -11.40
C VAL A 300 17.86 -1.83 -11.49
N THR A 301 19.10 -1.44 -11.14
CA THR A 301 20.22 -2.39 -11.08
C THR A 301 19.95 -3.52 -10.09
N THR A 302 19.51 -3.19 -8.89
CA THR A 302 19.23 -4.17 -7.83
C THR A 302 18.13 -5.14 -8.26
N LEU A 303 17.05 -4.63 -8.84
CA LEU A 303 15.92 -5.46 -9.30
C LEU A 303 16.32 -6.38 -10.46
N THR A 304 17.12 -5.89 -11.41
CA THR A 304 17.62 -6.69 -12.53
C THR A 304 18.51 -7.85 -12.05
N VAL A 305 19.37 -7.61 -11.05
CA VAL A 305 20.23 -8.67 -10.47
C VAL A 305 19.41 -9.71 -9.71
N LYS A 306 18.42 -9.27 -8.91
CA LYS A 306 17.53 -10.17 -8.17
C LYS A 306 16.68 -11.05 -9.10
N GLY A 307 16.18 -10.48 -10.20
CA GLY A 307 15.42 -11.23 -11.22
C GLY A 307 16.23 -12.38 -11.83
N LYS A 308 17.48 -12.14 -12.19
CA LYS A 308 18.38 -13.17 -12.76
C LYS A 308 18.69 -14.30 -11.78
N LYS A 309 18.81 -14.03 -10.48
CA LYS A 309 19.03 -15.08 -9.46
C LYS A 309 17.82 -15.99 -9.25
N LYS A 310 16.59 -15.51 -9.51
CA LYS A 310 15.37 -16.32 -9.41
C LYS A 310 15.10 -17.19 -10.64
N SER A 311 15.61 -16.81 -11.80
CA SER A 311 15.44 -17.54 -13.06
C SER A 311 16.47 -18.67 -13.30
N GLY A 312 17.41 -18.91 -12.37
CA GLY A 312 18.23 -20.12 -12.35
C GLY A 312 19.25 -20.25 -13.50
N TYR A 313 19.84 -19.13 -13.91
CA TYR A 313 21.05 -19.11 -14.77
C TYR A 313 22.15 -18.29 -14.12
#